data_35847c9ed21db73a04b529eb1ec54b08
#
_entry.id   35847c9ed21db73a04b529eb1ec54b08
#
_cell.length_a   1.000
_cell.length_b   1.000
_cell.length_c   1.000
_cell.angle_alpha   90.00
_cell.angle_beta   90.00
_cell.angle_gamma   90.00
#
_symmetry.space_group_name_H-M   'P 1'
#
loop_
_entity.id
_entity.type
_entity.pdbx_description
1 polymer ?
#
loop_
_entity_poly.entity_id
_entity_poly.type
_entity_poly.pdbx_seq_one_letter_code
_entity_poly.pdbx_strand_id
1 'polypeptide(L)'
;MKITDQARDLVNQILEDEGSGCLRLFFAGFGCGEPDIGMTISDPEADDQLHRINSIPVAIDKRIAHLTEELTIEGKQTMEGPKFQILGLPERDC
;
A
#
# COMPACT_ATOMS: atom_id res chain seq x y z
N MET A 1 10.23 -1.41 0.90
CA MET A 1 9.14 -0.46 0.59
C MET A 1 9.34 0.83 1.35
N LYS A 2 8.95 1.94 0.74
CA LYS A 2 9.03 3.27 1.36
C LYS A 2 7.66 3.93 1.30
N ILE A 3 7.39 4.76 2.30
CA ILE A 3 6.18 5.58 2.33
C ILE A 3 6.64 7.02 2.51
N THR A 4 6.25 7.90 1.59
CA THR A 4 6.63 9.31 1.71
C THR A 4 5.97 9.95 2.92
N ASP A 5 6.54 11.05 3.42
CA ASP A 5 5.99 11.72 4.58
C ASP A 5 4.58 12.23 4.33
N GLN A 6 4.30 12.72 3.13
CA GLN A 6 2.95 13.17 2.78
C GLN A 6 1.97 12.00 2.77
N ALA A 7 2.37 10.85 2.20
CA ALA A 7 1.53 9.65 2.22
C ALA A 7 1.30 9.18 3.66
N ARG A 8 2.35 9.20 4.49
CA ARG A 8 2.24 8.84 5.91
C ARG A 8 1.16 9.67 6.60
N ASP A 9 1.19 10.98 6.42
CA ASP A 9 0.25 11.87 7.08
C ASP A 9 -1.19 11.57 6.63
N LEU A 10 -1.39 11.34 5.34
CA LEU A 10 -2.70 11.01 4.80
C LEU A 10 -3.21 9.66 5.32
N VAL A 11 -2.33 8.65 5.36
CA VAL A 11 -2.71 7.32 5.89
C VAL A 11 -3.04 7.42 7.37
N ASN A 12 -2.24 8.14 8.15
CA ASN A 12 -2.51 8.34 9.58
C ASN A 12 -3.88 8.96 9.80
N GLN A 13 -4.23 9.94 9.00
CA GLN A 13 -5.54 10.59 9.10
C GLN A 13 -6.67 9.61 8.83
N ILE A 14 -6.52 8.77 7.82
CA ILE A 14 -7.51 7.74 7.50
C ILE A 14 -7.63 6.73 8.63
N LEU A 15 -6.49 6.27 9.19
CA LEU A 15 -6.49 5.32 10.29
C LEU A 15 -7.14 5.90 11.54
N GLU A 16 -6.95 7.17 11.82
CA GLU A 16 -7.61 7.84 12.93
C GLU A 16 -9.13 7.90 12.71
N ASP A 17 -9.56 8.22 11.50
CA ASP A 17 -10.98 8.28 11.16
C ASP A 17 -11.65 6.92 11.24
N GLU A 18 -10.96 5.87 10.81
CA GLU A 18 -11.49 4.50 10.87
C GLU A 18 -11.41 3.89 12.27
N GLY A 19 -10.50 4.37 13.09
CA GLY A 19 -10.31 3.90 14.44
C GLY A 19 -9.54 2.58 14.57
N SER A 20 -9.24 1.91 13.48
CA SER A 20 -8.48 0.64 13.49
C SER A 20 -8.04 0.29 12.09
N GLY A 21 -7.23 -0.78 11.96
CA GLY A 21 -6.78 -1.28 10.69
C GLY A 21 -5.34 -0.90 10.39
N CYS A 22 -4.91 -1.20 9.19
CA CYS A 22 -3.57 -0.89 8.71
C CYS A 22 -3.61 -0.66 7.20
N LEU A 23 -2.48 -0.19 6.66
CA LEU A 23 -2.32 -0.09 5.21
C LEU A 23 -2.02 -1.49 4.69
N ARG A 24 -2.93 -2.05 3.90
CA ARG A 24 -2.79 -3.41 3.42
C ARG A 24 -2.49 -3.43 1.92
N LEU A 25 -1.41 -4.13 1.57
CA LEU A 25 -1.06 -4.41 0.17
C LEU A 25 -1.43 -5.84 -0.13
N PHE A 26 -2.18 -6.05 -1.21
CA PHE A 26 -2.72 -7.35 -1.53
C PHE A 26 -2.51 -7.70 -3.01
N PHE A 27 -2.61 -8.99 -3.31
CA PHE A 27 -2.53 -9.48 -4.67
C PHE A 27 -3.86 -9.19 -5.37
N ALA A 28 -3.81 -8.40 -6.43
CA ALA A 28 -5.00 -7.93 -7.16
C ALA A 28 -5.20 -8.66 -8.49
N GLY A 29 -4.55 -9.81 -8.69
CA GLY A 29 -4.66 -10.56 -9.92
C GLY A 29 -3.48 -10.33 -10.84
N PHE A 30 -3.61 -10.76 -12.09
CA PHE A 30 -2.58 -10.56 -13.10
C PHE A 30 -3.03 -9.56 -14.15
N GLY A 31 -2.17 -8.60 -14.47
CA GLY A 31 -2.35 -7.70 -15.59
C GLY A 31 -1.19 -7.89 -16.54
N CYS A 32 -1.47 -8.22 -17.82
CA CYS A 32 -0.42 -8.40 -18.83
C CYS A 32 0.65 -9.42 -18.44
N GLY A 33 0.26 -10.47 -17.69
CA GLY A 33 1.19 -11.50 -17.23
C GLY A 33 1.98 -11.15 -15.99
N GLU A 34 1.86 -9.93 -15.47
CA GLU A 34 2.53 -9.48 -14.26
C GLU A 34 1.55 -9.40 -13.12
N PRO A 35 1.98 -9.70 -11.88
CA PRO A 35 1.09 -9.57 -10.73
C PRO A 35 0.80 -8.10 -10.42
N ASP A 36 -0.47 -7.83 -10.15
CA ASP A 36 -0.93 -6.51 -9.72
C ASP A 36 -1.00 -6.43 -8.20
N ILE A 37 -0.68 -5.25 -7.69
CA ILE A 37 -0.72 -4.97 -6.28
C ILE A 37 -1.80 -3.93 -6.01
N GLY A 38 -2.76 -4.28 -5.16
CA GLY A 38 -3.76 -3.35 -4.67
C GLY A 38 -3.41 -2.82 -3.30
N MET A 39 -3.99 -1.69 -2.94
CA MET A 39 -3.76 -1.05 -1.65
C MET A 39 -5.09 -0.64 -1.03
N THR A 40 -5.27 -0.93 0.24
CA THR A 40 -6.49 -0.59 0.95
C THR A 40 -6.19 -0.36 2.43
N ILE A 41 -7.15 0.18 3.15
CA ILE A 41 -7.10 0.28 4.60
C ILE A 41 -8.05 -0.76 5.17
N SER A 42 -7.51 -1.75 5.85
CA SER A 42 -8.30 -2.83 6.46
C SER A 42 -7.47 -3.57 7.49
N ASP A 43 -8.11 -4.50 8.20
CA ASP A 43 -7.38 -5.38 9.12
C ASP A 43 -6.52 -6.37 8.33
N PRO A 44 -5.36 -6.78 8.89
CA PRO A 44 -4.51 -7.74 8.21
C PRO A 44 -5.16 -9.12 8.14
N GLU A 45 -4.88 -9.84 7.06
CA GLU A 45 -5.25 -11.24 6.93
C GLU A 45 -4.28 -12.12 7.72
N ALA A 46 -4.67 -13.36 7.99
CA ALA A 46 -3.89 -14.27 8.84
C ALA A 46 -2.47 -14.53 8.31
N ASP A 47 -2.32 -14.56 6.99
CA ASP A 47 -1.03 -14.85 6.35
C ASP A 47 -0.25 -13.59 5.94
N ASP A 48 -0.76 -12.41 6.26
CA ASP A 48 -0.07 -11.18 5.89
C ASP A 48 1.19 -11.00 6.72
N GLN A 49 2.24 -10.47 6.09
CA GLN A 49 3.44 -10.04 6.80
C GLN A 49 3.18 -8.65 7.38
N LEU A 50 3.49 -8.49 8.66
CA LEU A 50 3.27 -7.22 9.35
C LEU A 50 4.58 -6.45 9.44
N HIS A 51 4.53 -5.20 9.02
CA HIS A 51 5.67 -4.29 9.04
C HIS A 51 5.25 -2.94 9.61
N ARG A 52 6.23 -2.15 10.01
CA ARG A 52 6.01 -0.75 10.34
C ARG A 52 6.96 0.07 9.49
N ILE A 53 6.41 0.87 8.60
CA ILE A 53 7.18 1.66 7.64
C ILE A 53 6.77 3.12 7.81
N ASN A 54 7.74 3.99 8.09
CA ASN A 54 7.51 5.41 8.34
C ASN A 54 6.38 5.63 9.38
N SER A 55 6.41 4.82 10.46
CA SER A 55 5.43 4.84 11.55
C SER A 55 4.02 4.38 11.16
N ILE A 56 3.86 3.81 9.98
CA ILE A 56 2.57 3.27 9.51
C ILE A 56 2.57 1.75 9.67
N PRO A 57 1.54 1.17 10.30
CA PRO A 57 1.39 -0.29 10.29
C PRO A 57 1.00 -0.75 8.90
N VAL A 58 1.77 -1.68 8.34
CA VAL A 58 1.60 -2.18 6.98
C VAL A 58 1.45 -3.69 7.03
N ALA A 59 0.45 -4.21 6.35
CA ALA A 59 0.25 -5.65 6.17
C ALA A 59 0.44 -5.97 4.68
N ILE A 60 1.28 -6.95 4.38
CA ILE A 60 1.63 -7.30 3.01
C ILE A 60 1.30 -8.77 2.78
N ASP A 61 0.47 -9.03 1.76
CA ASP A 61 0.15 -10.38 1.33
C ASP A 61 1.45 -11.12 0.98
N LYS A 62 1.64 -12.31 1.52
CA LYS A 62 2.87 -13.08 1.30
C LYS A 62 3.15 -13.37 -0.16
N ARG A 63 2.11 -13.41 -1.01
CA ARG A 63 2.26 -13.68 -2.44
C ARG A 63 2.99 -12.57 -3.18
N ILE A 64 2.96 -11.35 -2.65
CA ILE A 64 3.57 -10.19 -3.28
C ILE A 64 4.69 -9.57 -2.43
N ALA A 65 4.99 -10.14 -1.27
CA ALA A 65 5.97 -9.55 -0.36
C ALA A 65 7.32 -9.30 -1.02
N HIS A 66 7.77 -10.24 -1.86
CA HIS A 66 9.04 -10.12 -2.58
C HIS A 66 9.04 -9.00 -3.62
N LEU A 67 7.86 -8.52 -4.03
CA LEU A 67 7.75 -7.45 -5.01
C LEU A 67 7.70 -6.07 -4.36
N THR A 68 7.47 -6.00 -3.06
CA THR A 68 7.24 -4.72 -2.37
C THR A 68 8.51 -4.03 -1.90
N GLU A 69 9.65 -4.71 -1.94
CA GLU A 69 10.90 -4.17 -1.37
C GLU A 69 11.32 -2.85 -2.04
N GLU A 70 11.08 -2.71 -3.32
CA GLU A 70 11.48 -1.54 -4.10
C GLU A 70 10.33 -0.55 -4.32
N LEU A 71 9.17 -0.80 -3.73
CA LEU A 71 8.02 0.06 -3.93
C LEU A 71 8.09 1.32 -3.07
N THR A 72 7.54 2.40 -3.59
CA THR A 72 7.35 3.65 -2.86
C THR A 72 5.88 4.04 -2.95
N ILE A 73 5.29 4.32 -1.80
CA ILE A 73 3.91 4.81 -1.73
C ILE A 73 3.95 6.32 -1.60
N GLU A 74 3.37 7.00 -2.58
CA GLU A 74 3.20 8.44 -2.54
C GLU A 74 1.75 8.79 -2.26
N GLY A 75 1.53 9.91 -1.60
CA GLY A 75 0.19 10.41 -1.33
C GLY A 75 0.07 11.86 -1.70
N LYS A 76 -1.14 12.25 -2.10
CA LYS A 76 -1.42 13.61 -2.50
C LYS A 76 -2.83 13.98 -2.08
N GLN A 77 -2.98 15.14 -1.45
CA GLN A 77 -4.29 15.68 -1.15
C GLN A 77 -4.84 16.37 -2.39
N THR A 78 -6.04 15.96 -2.82
CA THR A 78 -6.71 16.56 -3.98
C THR A 78 -8.07 17.09 -3.55
N MET A 79 -8.74 17.81 -4.46
CA MET A 79 -10.09 18.32 -4.21
C MET A 79 -11.10 17.19 -4.01
N GLU A 80 -10.81 16.00 -4.55
CA GLU A 80 -11.66 14.81 -4.39
C GLU A 80 -11.29 13.98 -3.17
N GLY A 81 -10.26 14.39 -2.41
CA GLY A 81 -9.79 13.69 -1.23
C GLY A 81 -8.36 13.20 -1.42
N PRO A 82 -7.86 12.38 -0.48
CA PRO A 82 -6.50 11.85 -0.59
C PRO A 82 -6.40 10.82 -1.71
N LYS A 83 -5.33 10.91 -2.50
CA LYS A 83 -5.02 9.92 -3.53
C LYS A 83 -3.63 9.37 -3.31
N PHE A 84 -3.45 8.10 -3.61
CA PHE A 84 -2.19 7.39 -3.42
C PHE A 84 -1.71 6.80 -4.72
N GLN A 85 -0.40 6.72 -4.86
CA GLN A 85 0.23 6.12 -6.03
C GLN A 85 1.34 5.17 -5.59
N ILE A 86 1.41 4.01 -6.21
CA ILE A 86 2.46 3.04 -5.98
C ILE A 86 3.50 3.18 -7.08
N LEU A 87 4.73 3.53 -6.70
CA LEU A 87 5.84 3.68 -7.62
C LEU A 87 6.79 2.49 -7.49
N GLY A 88 7.48 2.15 -8.57
CA GLY A 88 8.44 1.06 -8.56
C GLY A 88 7.90 -0.27 -9.05
N LEU A 89 6.64 -0.31 -9.48
CA LEU A 89 6.10 -1.51 -10.11
C LEU A 89 6.78 -1.72 -11.47
N PRO A 90 6.96 -3.01 -11.90
CA PRO A 90 7.51 -3.27 -13.23
C PRO A 90 6.64 -2.64 -14.30
N GLU A 91 7.28 -2.10 -15.33
CA GLU A 91 6.57 -1.60 -16.49
C GLU A 91 5.89 -2.75 -17.21
N ARG A 92 4.71 -2.48 -17.72
CA ARG A 92 3.92 -3.45 -18.44
C ARG A 92 3.74 -2.99 -19.86
N ASP A 93 4.01 -3.90 -20.77
CA ASP A 93 3.99 -3.64 -22.20
C ASP A 93 2.75 -4.33 -22.79
N CYS A 94 1.61 -3.80 -22.44
CA CYS A 94 0.33 -4.35 -22.88
C CYS A 94 -0.23 -3.55 -24.02
#